data_c54c384b7da25983127bfe6d4c3967c7
#
_entry.id   c54c384b7da25983127bfe6d4c3967c7
#
_cell.length_a   1.000
_cell.length_b   1.000
_cell.length_c   1.000
_cell.angle_alpha   90.00
_cell.angle_beta   90.00
_cell.angle_gamma   90.00
#
_symmetry.space_group_name_H-M   'P 1'
#
loop_
_entity.id
_entity.type
_entity.pdbx_description
1 polymer ?
#
loop_
_entity_poly.entity_id
_entity_poly.type
_entity_poly.pdbx_seq_one_letter_code
_entity_poly.pdbx_strand_id
1 'polypeptide(L)'
;MLRKSARLLADIYNDEFETYLRINFYDQDVTIPGQDLYGELPGYLGKKNNSFCWVITSCKVESEKKATLQLINDFGSEDLSATLTRKNDSIYMLRQGDGNPIKVPSKGKWQKLPKTIELKRR
;
A
#
# COMPACT_ATOMS: atom_id res chain seq x y z
N MET A 1 12.20 10.10 -22.08
CA MET A 1 12.60 10.77 -20.88
C MET A 1 12.48 9.89 -19.67
N LEU A 2 13.47 9.93 -18.83
CA LEU A 2 13.40 9.17 -17.62
C LEU A 2 12.36 9.70 -16.67
N ARG A 3 11.60 8.79 -16.17
CA ARG A 3 10.58 9.09 -15.20
C ARG A 3 11.15 8.87 -13.81
N LYS A 4 11.86 9.88 -13.29
CA LYS A 4 12.29 9.78 -11.90
C LYS A 4 11.13 9.44 -11.02
N SER A 5 9.98 9.98 -11.38
CA SER A 5 8.75 9.72 -10.65
C SER A 5 8.31 8.27 -10.70
N ALA A 6 8.80 7.47 -11.64
CA ALA A 6 8.41 6.05 -11.71
C ALA A 6 8.82 5.25 -10.49
N ARG A 7 9.64 5.81 -9.60
CA ARG A 7 10.05 5.13 -8.38
C ARG A 7 8.91 4.90 -7.41
N LEU A 8 7.87 5.73 -7.46
CA LEU A 8 6.67 5.55 -6.65
C LEU A 8 5.49 5.09 -7.49
N LEU A 9 5.78 4.39 -8.57
CA LEU A 9 4.83 3.69 -9.42
C LEU A 9 5.31 2.24 -9.45
N ALA A 10 4.62 1.35 -8.71
CA ALA A 10 5.14 0.00 -8.53
C ALA A 10 4.08 -0.98 -8.09
N ASP A 11 4.34 -2.25 -8.42
CA ASP A 11 3.69 -3.41 -7.81
C ASP A 11 4.77 -4.08 -6.97
N ILE A 12 4.59 -4.06 -5.66
CA ILE A 12 5.57 -4.60 -4.72
C ILE A 12 4.90 -5.59 -3.80
N TYR A 13 5.65 -6.58 -3.34
CA TYR A 13 5.08 -7.76 -2.70
C TYR A 13 5.89 -8.21 -1.50
N ASN A 14 5.18 -8.69 -0.46
CA ASN A 14 5.77 -9.33 0.71
C ASN A 14 5.34 -10.80 0.72
N ASP A 15 6.33 -11.72 0.60
CA ASP A 15 6.04 -13.15 0.54
C ASP A 15 5.58 -13.71 1.88
N GLU A 16 6.12 -13.21 2.97
CA GLU A 16 5.81 -13.76 4.29
C GLU A 16 4.35 -13.60 4.64
N PHE A 17 3.79 -12.43 4.36
CA PHE A 17 2.39 -12.14 4.68
C PHE A 17 1.48 -12.24 3.48
N GLU A 18 2.04 -12.57 2.32
CA GLU A 18 1.29 -12.68 1.06
C GLU A 18 0.47 -11.42 0.79
N THR A 19 1.07 -10.27 1.05
CA THR A 19 0.45 -8.97 0.81
C THR A 19 1.17 -8.24 -0.31
N TYR A 20 0.46 -7.38 -0.99
CA TYR A 20 1.05 -6.59 -2.05
C TYR A 20 0.55 -5.15 -1.96
N LEU A 21 1.33 -4.26 -2.54
CA LEU A 21 0.99 -2.85 -2.61
C LEU A 21 1.09 -2.44 -4.08
N ARG A 22 0.01 -1.91 -4.61
CA ARG A 22 -0.02 -1.40 -5.98
C ARG A 22 -0.20 0.11 -5.91
N ILE A 23 0.77 0.85 -6.41
CA ILE A 23 0.81 2.30 -6.25
C ILE A 23 1.13 3.02 -7.55
N ASN A 24 0.57 4.22 -7.69
CA ASN A 24 1.01 5.24 -8.62
C ASN A 24 0.72 6.57 -7.96
N PHE A 25 1.72 7.09 -7.25
CA PHE A 25 1.54 8.32 -6.47
C PHE A 25 1.56 9.57 -7.34
N TYR A 26 1.89 9.44 -8.62
CA TYR A 26 1.97 10.58 -9.52
C TYR A 26 0.66 10.81 -10.26
N ASP A 27 0.17 9.78 -10.94
CA ASP A 27 -1.08 9.88 -11.68
C ASP A 27 -2.30 9.61 -10.81
N GLN A 28 -2.12 8.84 -9.73
CA GLN A 28 -3.18 8.48 -8.80
C GLN A 28 -4.39 7.90 -9.51
N ASP A 29 -4.09 7.00 -10.45
CA ASP A 29 -5.10 6.40 -11.32
C ASP A 29 -5.28 4.91 -11.07
N VAL A 30 -4.91 4.44 -9.89
CA VAL A 30 -5.04 3.03 -9.52
C VAL A 30 -6.48 2.74 -9.15
N THR A 31 -7.03 1.68 -9.74
CA THR A 31 -8.37 1.23 -9.40
C THR A 31 -8.29 -0.14 -8.73
N ILE A 32 -9.24 -0.41 -7.84
CA ILE A 32 -9.31 -1.68 -7.12
C ILE A 32 -10.27 -2.59 -7.87
N PRO A 33 -9.81 -3.76 -8.35
CA PRO A 33 -10.70 -4.68 -9.07
C PRO A 33 -11.93 -5.02 -8.24
N GLY A 34 -13.11 -4.85 -8.84
CA GLY A 34 -14.37 -5.14 -8.16
C GLY A 34 -14.85 -4.07 -7.19
N GLN A 35 -14.14 -2.95 -7.05
CA GLN A 35 -14.46 -1.90 -6.09
C GLN A 35 -14.65 -0.57 -6.80
N ASP A 36 -15.67 -0.49 -7.65
CA ASP A 36 -15.89 0.68 -8.49
C ASP A 36 -16.19 1.96 -7.69
N LEU A 37 -16.70 1.80 -6.48
CA LEU A 37 -17.08 2.95 -5.65
C LEU A 37 -15.87 3.82 -5.29
N TYR A 38 -14.69 3.23 -5.18
CA TYR A 38 -13.50 4.01 -4.81
C TYR A 38 -12.96 4.84 -5.97
N GLY A 39 -13.22 4.43 -7.21
CA GLY A 39 -12.68 5.13 -8.36
C GLY A 39 -11.16 5.05 -8.43
N GLU A 40 -10.55 6.15 -8.84
CA GLU A 40 -9.10 6.24 -8.99
C GLU A 40 -8.46 6.70 -7.70
N LEU A 41 -7.36 6.04 -7.33
CA LEU A 41 -6.70 6.21 -6.04
C LEU A 41 -5.18 6.25 -6.20
N PRO A 42 -4.45 6.76 -5.19
CA PRO A 42 -2.99 6.62 -5.20
C PRO A 42 -2.54 5.15 -5.18
N GLY A 43 -3.33 4.26 -4.59
CA GLY A 43 -3.00 2.86 -4.55
C GLY A 43 -3.79 2.10 -3.51
N TYR A 44 -3.43 0.83 -3.33
CA TYR A 44 -4.04 0.01 -2.29
C TYR A 44 -3.13 -1.13 -1.89
N LEU A 45 -3.34 -1.64 -0.67
CA LEU A 45 -2.66 -2.83 -0.16
C LEU A 45 -3.65 -3.97 -0.21
N GLY A 46 -3.26 -5.09 -0.84
CA GLY A 46 -4.12 -6.24 -0.98
C GLY A 46 -3.50 -7.49 -0.39
N LYS A 47 -4.31 -8.53 -0.27
CA LYS A 47 -3.90 -9.85 0.21
C LYS A 47 -4.07 -10.84 -0.92
N LYS A 48 -3.05 -11.66 -1.16
CA LYS A 48 -3.08 -12.66 -2.22
C LYS A 48 -4.32 -13.57 -2.09
N ASN A 49 -5.02 -13.76 -3.20
CA ASN A 49 -6.20 -14.62 -3.28
C ASN A 49 -7.32 -14.18 -2.32
N ASN A 50 -7.43 -12.88 -2.06
CA ASN A 50 -8.47 -12.35 -1.18
C ASN A 50 -8.88 -10.99 -1.70
N SER A 51 -10.16 -10.67 -1.62
CA SER A 51 -10.68 -9.39 -2.10
C SER A 51 -10.56 -8.26 -1.08
N PHE A 52 -10.19 -8.57 0.15
CA PHE A 52 -10.02 -7.55 1.19
C PHE A 52 -8.82 -6.65 0.87
N CYS A 53 -8.95 -5.37 1.15
CA CYS A 53 -7.85 -4.44 0.90
C CYS A 53 -7.85 -3.29 1.90
N TRP A 54 -6.71 -2.61 1.97
CA TRP A 54 -6.57 -1.31 2.61
C TRP A 54 -6.36 -0.29 1.51
N VAL A 55 -7.15 0.76 1.53
CA VAL A 55 -7.18 1.76 0.48
C VAL A 55 -6.29 2.93 0.87
N ILE A 56 -5.41 3.35 -0.05
CA ILE A 56 -4.64 4.59 0.14
C ILE A 56 -5.53 5.73 -0.34
N THR A 57 -6.05 6.51 0.60
CA THR A 57 -6.98 7.59 0.27
C THR A 57 -6.25 8.85 -0.15
N SER A 58 -5.04 9.06 0.36
CA SER A 58 -4.22 10.20 -0.03
C SER A 58 -2.75 9.89 0.21
N CYS A 59 -1.89 10.60 -0.47
CA CYS A 59 -0.46 10.49 -0.27
C CYS A 59 0.20 11.85 -0.44
N LYS A 60 1.28 12.02 0.28
CA LYS A 60 2.14 13.19 0.14
C LYS A 60 3.53 12.69 -0.24
N VAL A 61 3.94 12.97 -1.46
CA VAL A 61 5.27 12.59 -1.93
C VAL A 61 6.27 13.61 -1.39
N GLU A 62 7.17 13.15 -0.53
CA GLU A 62 8.15 14.04 0.09
C GLU A 62 9.46 14.08 -0.69
N SER A 63 9.78 12.98 -1.39
CA SER A 63 10.95 12.91 -2.25
C SER A 63 10.75 11.72 -3.19
N GLU A 64 11.74 11.47 -4.05
CA GLU A 64 11.70 10.30 -4.92
C GLU A 64 11.74 8.99 -4.16
N LYS A 65 12.07 9.04 -2.87
CA LYS A 65 12.27 7.85 -2.06
C LYS A 65 11.28 7.72 -0.91
N LYS A 66 10.43 8.72 -0.68
CA LYS A 66 9.60 8.72 0.52
C LYS A 66 8.25 9.37 0.27
N ALA A 67 7.21 8.74 0.78
CA ALA A 67 5.86 9.31 0.77
C ALA A 67 5.15 8.97 2.07
N THR A 68 4.29 9.89 2.50
CA THR A 68 3.42 9.69 3.65
C THR A 68 2.03 9.36 3.13
N LEU A 69 1.41 8.33 3.70
CA LEU A 69 0.14 7.78 3.21
C LEU A 69 -0.94 7.88 4.27
N GLN A 70 -2.18 8.01 3.81
CA GLN A 70 -3.36 7.79 4.64
C GLN A 70 -4.08 6.58 4.09
N LEU A 71 -4.42 5.63 4.95
CA LEU A 71 -5.10 4.40 4.55
C LEU A 71 -6.36 4.19 5.36
N ILE A 72 -7.35 3.57 4.73
CA ILE A 72 -8.53 3.06 5.40
C ILE A 72 -8.72 1.61 5.03
N ASN A 73 -9.34 0.83 5.93
CA ASN A 73 -9.66 -0.55 5.57
C ASN A 73 -10.87 -0.59 4.65
N ASP A 74 -11.12 -1.77 4.08
CA ASP A 74 -12.20 -1.97 3.11
C ASP A 74 -13.58 -1.69 3.69
N PHE A 75 -13.73 -1.82 5.00
CA PHE A 75 -15.00 -1.53 5.67
C PHE A 75 -15.17 -0.06 6.05
N GLY A 76 -14.10 0.74 5.94
CA GLY A 76 -14.14 2.14 6.32
C GLY A 76 -14.17 2.38 7.82
N SER A 77 -13.93 1.34 8.62
CA SER A 77 -14.04 1.44 10.09
C SER A 77 -12.71 1.72 10.79
N GLU A 78 -11.59 1.52 10.10
CA GLU A 78 -10.26 1.71 10.66
C GLU A 78 -9.40 2.50 9.70
N ASP A 79 -8.54 3.34 10.25
CA ASP A 79 -7.63 4.15 9.45
C ASP A 79 -6.28 4.27 10.13
N LEU A 80 -5.27 4.63 9.35
CA LEU A 80 -3.95 4.92 9.88
C LEU A 80 -3.17 5.75 8.89
N SER A 81 -2.10 6.37 9.40
CA SER A 81 -1.08 6.96 8.55
C SER A 81 0.11 6.01 8.47
N ALA A 82 0.84 6.08 7.38
CA ALA A 82 2.00 5.21 7.17
C ALA A 82 3.02 5.95 6.31
N THR A 83 4.24 5.43 6.31
CA THR A 83 5.32 5.97 5.49
C THR A 83 5.84 4.86 4.59
N LEU A 84 5.94 5.15 3.30
CA LEU A 84 6.56 4.24 2.35
C LEU A 84 7.91 4.83 1.95
N THR A 85 8.97 4.05 2.16
CA THR A 85 10.33 4.45 1.84
C THR A 85 10.91 3.49 0.82
N ARG A 86 11.45 4.01 -0.26
CA ARG A 86 12.14 3.21 -1.26
C ARG A 86 13.60 3.07 -0.83
N LYS A 87 13.99 1.84 -0.51
CA LYS A 87 15.34 1.57 -0.05
C LYS A 87 16.33 1.46 -1.21
N ASN A 88 15.89 0.83 -2.31
CA ASN A 88 16.65 0.75 -3.56
C ASN A 88 15.67 0.45 -4.68
N ASP A 89 16.19 0.11 -5.87
CA ASP A 89 15.32 -0.10 -7.05
C ASP A 89 14.29 -1.20 -6.87
N SER A 90 14.56 -2.15 -5.98
CA SER A 90 13.72 -3.33 -5.83
C SER A 90 13.00 -3.42 -4.48
N ILE A 91 13.43 -2.67 -3.47
CA ILE A 91 12.97 -2.86 -2.09
C ILE A 91 12.35 -1.59 -1.54
N TYR A 92 11.16 -1.75 -0.97
CA TYR A 92 10.42 -0.68 -0.31
C TYR A 92 10.11 -1.11 1.12
N MET A 93 10.04 -0.15 2.03
CA MET A 93 9.68 -0.40 3.42
C MET A 93 8.40 0.36 3.71
N LEU A 94 7.39 -0.34 4.21
CA LEU A 94 6.15 0.28 4.66
C LEU A 94 6.15 0.27 6.18
N ARG A 95 6.10 1.46 6.78
CA ARG A 95 6.08 1.60 8.22
C ARG A 95 4.77 2.22 8.66
N GLN A 96 4.09 1.54 9.55
CA GLN A 96 2.82 2.02 10.10
C GLN A 96 3.07 3.13 11.11
N GLY A 97 2.29 4.20 11.01
CA GLY A 97 2.33 5.31 11.93
C GLY A 97 1.15 5.29 12.87
N ASP A 98 0.54 6.46 13.09
CA ASP A 98 -0.58 6.59 14.01
C ASP A 98 -1.85 5.99 13.42
N GLY A 99 -2.64 5.37 14.29
CA GLY A 99 -3.93 4.82 13.90
C GLY A 99 -4.05 3.34 14.18
N ASN A 100 -5.00 2.70 13.54
CA ASN A 100 -5.25 1.27 13.71
C ASN A 100 -4.17 0.44 13.01
N PRO A 101 -3.70 -0.65 13.63
CA PRO A 101 -2.72 -1.50 12.95
C PRO A 101 -3.35 -2.18 11.74
N ILE A 102 -2.54 -2.39 10.71
CA ILE A 102 -3.00 -3.08 9.51
C ILE A 102 -3.20 -4.55 9.84
N LYS A 103 -4.40 -5.04 9.56
CA LYS A 103 -4.74 -6.45 9.69
C LYS A 103 -5.22 -6.96 8.34
N VAL A 104 -4.86 -8.19 8.02
CA VAL A 104 -5.27 -8.82 6.77
C VAL A 104 -5.84 -10.19 7.07
N PRO A 105 -6.78 -10.69 6.24
CA PRO A 105 -7.31 -12.03 6.44
C PRO A 105 -6.24 -13.09 6.18
N SER A 106 -6.16 -14.08 7.04
CA SER A 106 -5.24 -15.20 6.86
C SER A 106 -5.83 -16.44 7.50
N LYS A 107 -6.17 -17.43 6.69
CA LYS A 107 -6.69 -18.73 7.16
C LYS A 107 -7.87 -18.58 8.11
N GLY A 108 -8.80 -17.71 7.76
CA GLY A 108 -10.01 -17.51 8.55
C GLY A 108 -9.83 -16.62 9.78
N LYS A 109 -8.68 -16.01 9.94
CA LYS A 109 -8.39 -15.13 11.07
C LYS A 109 -7.83 -13.81 10.56
N TRP A 110 -7.84 -12.80 11.44
CA TRP A 110 -7.20 -11.53 11.17
C TRP A 110 -5.78 -11.58 11.66
N GLN A 111 -4.84 -11.31 10.76
CA GLN A 111 -3.42 -11.28 11.08
C GLN A 111 -2.92 -9.85 11.07
N LYS A 112 -2.32 -9.40 12.17
CA LYS A 112 -1.69 -8.09 12.23
C LYS A 112 -0.37 -8.13 11.48
N LEU A 113 -0.11 -7.12 10.68
CA LEU A 113 1.20 -6.97 10.05
C LEU A 113 2.18 -6.33 11.04
N PRO A 114 3.47 -6.66 10.94
CA PRO A 114 4.48 -5.95 11.74
C PRO A 114 4.46 -4.47 11.44
N LYS A 115 4.96 -3.68 12.38
CA LYS A 115 4.98 -2.22 12.22
C LYS A 115 5.72 -1.80 10.96
N THR A 116 6.75 -2.52 10.58
CA THR A 116 7.49 -2.27 9.35
C THR A 116 7.58 -3.56 8.58
N ILE A 117 7.20 -3.53 7.30
CA ILE A 117 7.35 -4.68 6.41
C ILE A 117 8.14 -4.27 5.19
N GLU A 118 8.87 -5.24 4.65
CA GLU A 118 9.63 -5.07 3.43
C GLU A 118 8.81 -5.60 2.26
N LEU A 119 8.76 -4.81 1.19
CA LEU A 119 8.06 -5.21 -0.03
C LEU A 119 9.04 -5.13 -1.19
N LYS A 120 9.00 -6.13 -2.06
CA LYS A 120 9.92 -6.21 -3.19
C LYS A 120 9.17 -6.02 -4.49
N ARG A 121 9.83 -5.36 -5.43
CA ARG A 121 9.30 -5.23 -6.79
C ARG A 121 9.30 -6.60 -7.45
N ARG A 122 8.23 -6.87 -8.17
CA ARG A 122 8.09 -8.14 -8.88
C ARG A 122 8.55 -8.04 -10.30
#